data_99a092a73f6a7ee6a9f77352eb86081e
#
_entry.id   99a092a73f6a7ee6a9f77352eb86081e
#
_cell.length_a   1.000
_cell.length_b   1.000
_cell.length_c   1.000
_cell.angle_alpha   90.00
_cell.angle_beta   90.00
_cell.angle_gamma   90.00
#
_symmetry.space_group_name_H-M   'P 1'
#
loop_
_entity.id
_entity.type
_entity.pdbx_description
1 polymer ?
#
loop_
_entity_poly.entity_id
_entity_poly.type
_entity_poly.pdbx_seq_one_letter_code
_entity_poly.pdbx_strand_id
1 'polypeptide(L)'
;MAVVRVIHEALARGESPATLGLLHPDIEYVNPPGAVEPGTRRGIAAYEDALRSMDEAFDDVRIEVREIIDAVDQVVVLATYTARGRGSGAQRQHEDGYVWTIRDGKAVSFEWFHKQADALEAAGLRASG
;
A
#
# COMPACT_ATOMS: atom_id res chain seq x y z
N MET A 1 -9.31 -8.91 -6.64
CA MET A 1 -9.43 -7.50 -7.04
C MET A 1 -10.46 -6.72 -6.25
N ALA A 2 -11.63 -7.30 -6.01
CA ALA A 2 -12.67 -6.65 -5.20
C ALA A 2 -12.18 -6.31 -3.78
N VAL A 3 -11.44 -7.22 -3.15
CA VAL A 3 -10.85 -7.02 -1.81
C VAL A 3 -9.98 -5.76 -1.78
N VAL A 4 -9.11 -5.60 -2.78
CA VAL A 4 -8.19 -4.44 -2.86
C VAL A 4 -8.95 -3.14 -3.05
N ARG A 5 -10.01 -3.13 -3.87
CA ARG A 5 -10.86 -1.94 -4.04
C ARG A 5 -11.49 -1.52 -2.73
N VAL A 6 -12.06 -2.48 -1.99
CA VAL A 6 -12.70 -2.20 -0.70
C VAL A 6 -11.69 -1.62 0.29
N ILE A 7 -10.48 -2.20 0.35
CA ILE A 7 -9.43 -1.73 1.25
C ILE A 7 -9.05 -0.28 0.91
N HIS A 8 -8.78 0.02 -0.35
CA HIS A 8 -8.37 1.38 -0.74
C HIS A 8 -9.49 2.41 -0.57
N GLU A 9 -10.72 2.03 -0.84
CA GLU A 9 -11.87 2.92 -0.60
C GLU A 9 -12.01 3.25 0.88
N ALA A 10 -11.86 2.25 1.75
CA ALA A 10 -11.93 2.47 3.19
C ALA A 10 -10.76 3.33 3.69
N LEU A 11 -9.55 3.10 3.19
CA LEU A 11 -8.38 3.91 3.55
C LEU A 11 -8.57 5.37 3.13
N ALA A 12 -9.16 5.60 1.96
CA ALA A 12 -9.44 6.95 1.47
C ALA A 12 -10.44 7.70 2.35
N ARG A 13 -11.34 6.96 3.02
CA ARG A 13 -12.32 7.54 3.95
C ARG A 13 -11.82 7.61 5.39
N GLY A 14 -10.58 7.20 5.66
CA GLY A 14 -10.04 7.12 7.01
C GLY A 14 -10.65 6.00 7.84
N GLU A 15 -11.19 4.98 7.19
CA GLU A 15 -11.88 3.85 7.84
C GLU A 15 -11.04 2.58 7.83
N SER A 16 -9.73 2.70 8.10
CA SER A 16 -8.83 1.54 8.08
C SER A 16 -9.28 0.38 8.97
N PRO A 17 -9.88 0.61 10.17
CA PRO A 17 -10.38 -0.52 10.97
C PRO A 17 -11.45 -1.36 10.28
N ALA A 18 -12.20 -0.78 9.35
CA ALA A 18 -13.22 -1.52 8.60
C ALA A 18 -12.64 -2.58 7.67
N THR A 19 -11.33 -2.53 7.40
CA THR A 19 -10.66 -3.46 6.49
C THR A 19 -10.07 -4.67 7.18
N LEU A 20 -10.04 -4.72 8.51
CA LEU A 20 -9.32 -5.76 9.25
C LEU A 20 -9.82 -7.17 8.93
N GLY A 21 -11.12 -7.32 8.66
CA GLY A 21 -11.70 -8.61 8.27
C GLY A 21 -11.25 -9.10 6.89
N LEU A 22 -10.64 -8.24 6.08
CA LEU A 22 -10.14 -8.56 4.75
C LEU A 22 -8.65 -8.90 4.76
N LEU A 23 -7.99 -8.80 5.91
CA LEU A 23 -6.58 -9.07 6.07
C LEU A 23 -6.39 -10.45 6.71
N HIS A 24 -5.43 -11.21 6.20
CA HIS A 24 -5.02 -12.45 6.83
C HIS A 24 -4.33 -12.12 8.17
N PRO A 25 -4.52 -12.96 9.23
CA PRO A 25 -3.86 -12.71 10.52
C PRO A 25 -2.34 -12.57 10.44
N ASP A 26 -1.72 -13.26 9.49
CA ASP A 26 -0.26 -13.21 9.28
C ASP A 26 0.15 -12.33 8.11
N ILE A 27 -0.65 -11.33 7.78
CA ILE A 27 -0.35 -10.41 6.67
C ILE A 27 1.07 -9.87 6.80
N GLU A 28 1.78 -9.80 5.67
CA GLU A 28 3.11 -9.22 5.60
C GLU A 28 3.03 -7.81 5.02
N TYR A 29 3.64 -6.86 5.70
CA TYR A 29 3.80 -5.50 5.23
C TYR A 29 5.26 -5.31 4.86
N VAL A 30 5.55 -5.18 3.57
CA VAL A 30 6.91 -5.17 3.04
C VAL A 30 7.30 -3.76 2.63
N ASN A 31 8.36 -3.26 3.27
CA ASN A 31 8.98 -1.98 2.90
C ASN A 31 10.13 -2.24 1.93
N PRO A 32 10.28 -1.40 0.88
CA PRO A 32 11.36 -1.59 -0.09
C PRO A 32 12.73 -1.32 0.52
N PRO A 33 13.82 -1.81 -0.12
CA PRO A 33 15.17 -1.60 0.38
C PRO A 33 15.56 -0.13 0.57
N GLY A 34 14.97 0.78 -0.18
CA GLY A 34 15.25 2.21 -0.07
C GLY A 34 14.43 2.93 1.00
N ALA A 35 13.56 2.22 1.73
CA ALA A 35 12.76 2.82 2.79
C ALA A 35 13.61 3.14 4.02
N VAL A 36 13.11 4.04 4.88
CA VAL A 36 13.77 4.37 6.16
C VAL A 36 13.93 3.12 7.00
N GLU A 37 12.90 2.28 7.04
CA GLU A 37 12.94 1.00 7.74
C GLU A 37 12.62 -0.12 6.74
N PRO A 38 13.62 -0.59 5.97
CA PRO A 38 13.36 -1.66 5.01
C PRO A 38 13.09 -2.99 5.72
N GLY A 39 12.44 -3.90 5.02
CA GLY A 39 12.15 -5.23 5.52
C GLY A 39 10.67 -5.52 5.67
N THR A 40 10.36 -6.66 6.26
CA THR A 40 9.01 -7.19 6.37
C THR A 40 8.52 -7.14 7.81
N ARG A 41 7.32 -6.57 8.00
CA ARG A 41 6.58 -6.64 9.27
C ARG A 41 5.46 -7.66 9.08
N ARG A 42 5.17 -8.44 10.09
CA ARG A 42 4.17 -9.50 10.01
C ARG A 42 3.07 -9.32 11.06
N GLY A 43 1.84 -9.58 10.63
CA GLY A 43 0.67 -9.53 11.49
C GLY A 43 -0.13 -8.25 11.37
N ILE A 44 -1.41 -8.33 11.75
CA ILE A 44 -2.34 -7.18 11.65
C ILE A 44 -1.88 -6.02 12.52
N ALA A 45 -1.39 -6.30 13.73
CA ALA A 45 -0.90 -5.24 14.62
C ALA A 45 0.26 -4.46 14.00
N ALA A 46 1.20 -5.17 13.37
CA ALA A 46 2.32 -4.53 12.68
C ALA A 46 1.87 -3.73 11.47
N TYR A 47 0.88 -4.22 10.74
CA TYR A 47 0.26 -3.51 9.62
C TYR A 47 -0.37 -2.20 10.11
N GLU A 48 -1.15 -2.26 11.20
CA GLU A 48 -1.78 -1.07 11.78
C GLU A 48 -0.74 -0.07 12.28
N ASP A 49 0.34 -0.56 12.88
CA ASP A 49 1.44 0.31 13.35
C ASP A 49 2.11 1.04 12.18
N ALA A 50 2.25 0.37 11.03
CA ALA A 50 2.83 1.00 9.84
C ALA A 50 1.93 2.15 9.34
N LEU A 51 0.62 1.94 9.31
CA LEU A 51 -0.33 2.98 8.92
C LEU A 51 -0.33 4.14 9.91
N ARG A 52 -0.28 3.85 11.20
CA ARG A 52 -0.24 4.86 12.26
C ARG A 52 1.04 5.71 12.18
N SER A 53 2.18 5.07 11.92
CA SER A 53 3.46 5.78 11.76
C SER A 53 3.41 6.78 10.62
N MET A 54 2.74 6.43 9.53
CA MET A 54 2.56 7.33 8.40
C MET A 54 1.71 8.54 8.81
N ASP A 55 0.60 8.31 9.53
CA ASP A 55 -0.28 9.38 10.00
C ASP A 55 0.41 10.30 10.99
N GLU A 56 1.31 9.77 11.82
CA GLU A 56 2.07 10.56 12.78
C GLU A 56 3.15 11.41 12.12
N ALA A 57 3.75 10.92 11.03
CA ALA A 57 4.83 11.61 10.34
C ALA A 57 4.34 12.69 9.39
N PHE A 58 3.12 12.57 8.86
CA PHE A 58 2.62 13.45 7.82
C PHE A 58 1.19 13.91 8.10
N ASP A 59 0.89 15.15 7.67
CA ASP A 59 -0.46 15.68 7.59
C ASP A 59 -0.99 15.50 6.18
N ASP A 60 -2.32 15.45 6.05
CA ASP A 60 -3.00 15.44 4.75
C ASP A 60 -2.50 14.34 3.80
N VAL A 61 -2.28 13.14 4.33
CA VAL A 61 -1.91 12.01 3.50
C VAL A 61 -3.08 11.66 2.57
N ARG A 62 -2.81 11.64 1.27
CA ARG A 62 -3.79 11.23 0.26
C ARG A 62 -3.15 10.22 -0.67
N ILE A 63 -3.87 9.14 -0.91
CA ILE A 63 -3.49 8.11 -1.87
C ILE A 63 -4.58 8.07 -2.92
N GLU A 64 -4.29 8.60 -4.09
CA GLU A 64 -5.22 8.66 -5.20
C GLU A 64 -4.95 7.50 -6.14
N VAL A 65 -5.82 6.51 -6.13
CA VAL A 65 -5.68 5.33 -6.98
C VAL A 65 -5.93 5.72 -8.43
N ARG A 66 -4.94 5.46 -9.28
CA ARG A 66 -5.01 5.74 -10.71
C ARG A 66 -5.42 4.52 -11.51
N GLU A 67 -4.87 3.35 -11.15
CA GLU A 67 -5.11 2.13 -11.88
C GLU A 67 -5.01 0.93 -10.94
N ILE A 68 -5.87 -0.06 -11.14
CA ILE A 68 -5.82 -1.33 -10.43
C ILE A 68 -5.72 -2.43 -11.48
N ILE A 69 -4.65 -3.23 -11.40
CA ILE A 69 -4.34 -4.24 -12.40
C ILE A 69 -4.42 -5.62 -11.74
N ASP A 70 -5.28 -6.48 -12.30
CA ASP A 70 -5.39 -7.87 -11.84
C ASP A 70 -4.26 -8.71 -12.45
N ALA A 71 -3.45 -9.33 -11.61
CA ALA A 71 -2.34 -10.18 -12.00
C ALA A 71 -2.50 -11.58 -11.39
N VAL A 72 -3.71 -12.13 -11.47
CA VAL A 72 -4.12 -13.46 -10.97
C VAL A 72 -4.11 -13.50 -9.44
N ASP A 73 -3.00 -13.94 -8.82
CA ASP A 73 -2.88 -14.03 -7.36
C ASP A 73 -2.49 -12.70 -6.73
N GLN A 74 -2.09 -11.75 -7.55
CA GLN A 74 -1.66 -10.43 -7.10
C GLN A 74 -2.47 -9.35 -7.77
N VAL A 75 -2.57 -8.21 -7.08
CA VAL A 75 -3.22 -7.01 -7.61
C VAL A 75 -2.24 -5.87 -7.49
N VAL A 76 -1.96 -5.20 -8.60
CA VAL A 76 -1.08 -4.03 -8.62
C VAL A 76 -1.95 -2.77 -8.58
N VAL A 77 -1.62 -1.87 -7.67
CA VAL A 77 -2.27 -0.57 -7.58
C VAL A 77 -1.25 0.49 -7.93
N LEU A 78 -1.55 1.29 -8.95
CA LEU A 78 -0.74 2.46 -9.29
C LEU A 78 -1.45 3.68 -8.72
N ALA A 79 -0.75 4.47 -7.92
CA ALA A 79 -1.36 5.55 -7.17
C ALA A 79 -0.46 6.78 -7.08
N THR A 80 -1.09 7.94 -6.94
CA THR A 80 -0.40 9.16 -6.60
C THR A 80 -0.51 9.36 -5.09
N TYR A 81 0.63 9.39 -4.42
CA TYR A 81 0.75 9.62 -2.98
C TYR A 81 1.11 11.09 -2.76
N THR A 82 0.33 11.77 -1.94
CA THR A 82 0.58 13.16 -1.56
C THR A 82 0.54 13.28 -0.05
N ALA A 83 1.52 13.95 0.54
CA ALA A 83 1.58 14.16 1.98
C ALA A 83 2.29 15.45 2.30
N ARG A 84 2.00 15.98 3.49
CA ARG A 84 2.66 17.17 4.03
C ARG A 84 3.38 16.78 5.32
N GLY A 85 4.67 17.10 5.42
CA GLY A 85 5.44 16.82 6.63
C GLY A 85 4.93 17.64 7.80
N ARG A 86 4.74 17.00 8.95
CA ARG A 86 4.38 17.71 10.18
C ARG A 86 5.55 18.58 10.63
N GLY A 87 5.25 19.80 11.01
CA GLY A 87 6.24 20.77 11.47
C GLY A 87 6.95 21.52 10.36
N SER A 88 7.36 20.86 9.29
CA SER A 88 8.05 21.52 8.17
C SER A 88 7.08 22.11 7.16
N GLY A 89 5.88 21.54 7.04
CA GLY A 89 4.92 21.93 6.02
C GLY A 89 5.33 21.53 4.60
N ALA A 90 6.45 20.82 4.45
CA ALA A 90 6.95 20.42 3.12
C ALA A 90 6.01 19.40 2.48
N GLN A 91 5.57 19.70 1.26
CA GLN A 91 4.70 18.82 0.50
C GLN A 91 5.51 17.78 -0.26
N ARG A 92 5.05 16.52 -0.23
CA ARG A 92 5.64 15.43 -0.98
C ARG A 92 4.62 14.83 -1.92
N GLN A 93 5.07 14.45 -3.09
CA GLN A 93 4.24 13.75 -4.07
C GLN A 93 5.08 12.67 -4.74
N HIS A 94 4.52 11.44 -4.77
CA HIS A 94 5.16 10.29 -5.39
C HIS A 94 4.17 9.54 -6.26
N GLU A 95 4.68 8.94 -7.32
CA GLU A 95 3.92 8.00 -8.13
C GLU A 95 4.28 6.59 -7.65
N ASP A 96 3.52 6.10 -6.67
CA ASP A 96 3.78 4.83 -6.02
C ASP A 96 3.14 3.65 -6.74
N GLY A 97 3.71 2.48 -6.52
CA GLY A 97 3.09 1.22 -6.90
C GLY A 97 2.96 0.33 -5.67
N TYR A 98 1.83 -0.35 -5.56
CA TYR A 98 1.56 -1.31 -4.49
C TYR A 98 1.25 -2.68 -5.09
N VAL A 99 1.77 -3.72 -4.46
CA VAL A 99 1.47 -5.10 -4.84
C VAL A 99 0.78 -5.79 -3.66
N TRP A 100 -0.47 -6.16 -3.86
CA TRP A 100 -1.23 -6.93 -2.90
C TRP A 100 -1.23 -8.39 -3.36
N THR A 101 -0.96 -9.31 -2.45
CA THR A 101 -1.14 -10.73 -2.70
C THR A 101 -2.41 -11.17 -1.99
N ILE A 102 -3.32 -11.78 -2.74
CA ILE A 102 -4.64 -12.18 -2.25
C ILE A 102 -4.72 -13.71 -2.27
N ARG A 103 -5.18 -14.29 -1.17
CA ARG A 103 -5.39 -15.73 -1.05
C ARG A 103 -6.66 -15.98 -0.27
N ASP A 104 -7.54 -16.81 -0.81
CA ASP A 104 -8.82 -17.17 -0.19
C ASP A 104 -9.64 -15.95 0.24
N GLY A 105 -9.65 -14.93 -0.60
CA GLY A 105 -10.44 -13.70 -0.37
C GLY A 105 -9.85 -12.74 0.65
N LYS A 106 -8.60 -12.97 1.09
CA LYS A 106 -7.93 -12.10 2.07
C LYS A 106 -6.58 -11.65 1.58
N ALA A 107 -6.16 -10.46 2.00
CA ALA A 107 -4.84 -9.93 1.71
C ALA A 107 -3.82 -10.60 2.62
N VAL A 108 -2.85 -11.30 2.04
CA VAL A 108 -1.78 -11.98 2.77
C VAL A 108 -0.47 -11.23 2.72
N SER A 109 -0.33 -10.28 1.80
CA SER A 109 0.89 -9.47 1.66
C SER A 109 0.56 -8.13 1.01
N PHE A 110 1.24 -7.11 1.50
CA PHE A 110 1.25 -5.77 0.91
C PHE A 110 2.69 -5.32 0.80
N GLU A 111 3.12 -5.01 -0.43
CA GLU A 111 4.46 -4.48 -0.68
C GLU A 111 4.33 -3.17 -1.46
N TRP A 112 5.05 -2.15 -1.04
CA TRP A 112 5.01 -0.87 -1.73
C TRP A 112 6.35 -0.55 -2.38
N PHE A 113 6.30 0.27 -3.42
CA PHE A 113 7.47 0.64 -4.21
C PHE A 113 7.42 2.13 -4.50
N HIS A 114 8.59 2.77 -4.51
CA HIS A 114 8.72 4.17 -4.88
C HIS A 114 8.51 4.42 -6.36
N LYS A 115 8.63 3.37 -7.19
CA LYS A 115 8.46 3.45 -8.64
C LYS A 115 7.40 2.47 -9.10
N GLN A 116 6.49 2.94 -9.94
CA GLN A 116 5.43 2.08 -10.48
C GLN A 116 5.98 0.92 -11.30
N ALA A 117 7.06 1.16 -12.06
CA ALA A 117 7.70 0.11 -12.84
C ALA A 117 8.18 -1.04 -11.98
N ASP A 118 8.71 -0.76 -10.78
CA ASP A 118 9.19 -1.81 -9.87
C ASP A 118 8.04 -2.66 -9.35
N ALA A 119 6.89 -2.04 -9.07
CA ALA A 119 5.70 -2.79 -8.65
C ALA A 119 5.20 -3.71 -9.76
N LEU A 120 5.14 -3.22 -10.99
CA LEU A 120 4.73 -4.03 -12.13
C LEU A 120 5.67 -5.22 -12.33
N GLU A 121 6.96 -5.00 -12.24
CA GLU A 121 7.98 -6.03 -12.38
C GLU A 121 7.86 -7.10 -11.29
N ALA A 122 7.64 -6.67 -10.04
CA ALA A 122 7.48 -7.59 -8.91
C ALA A 122 6.27 -8.52 -9.08
N ALA A 123 5.23 -8.06 -9.76
CA ALA A 123 4.04 -8.86 -10.05
C ALA A 123 4.16 -9.66 -11.36
N GLY A 124 5.33 -9.64 -12.00
CA GLY A 124 5.53 -10.33 -13.27
C GLY A 124 4.95 -9.62 -14.48
N LEU A 125 4.57 -8.35 -14.32
CA LEU A 125 4.07 -7.53 -15.39
C LEU A 125 5.19 -6.61 -15.87
N ARG A 126 5.30 -6.45 -17.16
CA ARG A 126 6.26 -5.50 -17.71
C ARG A 126 5.56 -4.18 -18.00
N ALA A 127 6.21 -3.10 -17.63
CA ALA A 127 5.80 -1.81 -18.14
C ALA A 127 5.85 -1.92 -19.66
N SER A 128 4.73 -1.63 -20.31
CA SER A 128 4.68 -1.65 -21.77
C SER A 128 5.65 -0.60 -22.29
N GLY A 129 6.73 -1.07 -22.77
CA GLY A 129 7.74 -0.24 -23.41
C GLY A 129 7.47 -0.11 -24.87
#